data_83048a6b71763d40ffeb591a62828389
#
_entry.id   83048a6b71763d40ffeb591a62828389
#
_cell.length_a   1.000
_cell.length_b   1.000
_cell.length_c   1.000
_cell.angle_alpha   90.00
_cell.angle_beta   90.00
_cell.angle_gamma   90.00
#
_symmetry.space_group_name_H-M   'P 1'
#
loop_
_entity.id
_entity.type
_entity.pdbx_description
1 polymer ?
#
loop_
_entity_poly.entity_id
_entity_poly.type
_entity_poly.pdbx_seq_one_letter_code
_entity_poly.pdbx_strand_id
1 'polypeptide(L)'
;MDLHVFAVHGLPEVTRDADIAGLIAAAVAREDRRVDGGDVFVVAQKIVSKAEGAIVRLDAVTPSPMATQWAVEHGKDARIVEVIFRESRRIVRMDRDILIAETRHGFVCANAGVDASNVPPGFVTVLPADPDASAERLRGALSTRFGTPVAVIVSDTFGRPWREGVVNVALGVAGLQPLLDYRGTVDSFGRRLTSTVIAVADELAGAAEIVTRKAAGTPVAIVRGAADWIGQGTGRMLVRDPEHDLFR
;
A
#
# COMPACT_ATOMS: atom_id res chain seq x y z
N MET A 1 9.63 19.53 -14.99
CA MET A 1 8.71 18.40 -14.70
C MET A 1 7.61 18.91 -13.78
N ASP A 2 6.35 18.68 -14.12
CA ASP A 2 5.21 19.07 -13.30
C ASP A 2 4.43 17.80 -12.95
N LEU A 3 4.07 17.62 -11.67
CA LEU A 3 3.23 16.54 -11.21
C LEU A 3 1.82 17.05 -10.91
N HIS A 4 0.82 16.39 -11.45
CA HIS A 4 -0.58 16.62 -11.15
C HIS A 4 -1.16 15.38 -10.47
N VAL A 5 -1.76 15.58 -9.29
CA VAL A 5 -2.36 14.48 -8.51
C VAL A 5 -3.84 14.76 -8.35
N PHE A 6 -4.68 13.81 -8.70
CA PHE A 6 -6.12 13.94 -8.59
C PHE A 6 -6.78 12.63 -8.15
N ALA A 7 -7.76 12.74 -7.26
CA ALA A 7 -8.54 11.61 -6.80
C ALA A 7 -9.53 11.14 -7.88
N VAL A 8 -9.84 9.85 -7.91
CA VAL A 8 -10.90 9.26 -8.74
C VAL A 8 -12.14 9.07 -7.87
N HIS A 9 -13.19 9.83 -8.13
CA HIS A 9 -14.39 9.84 -7.32
C HIS A 9 -15.44 8.83 -7.79
N GLY A 10 -16.39 8.52 -6.89
CA GLY A 10 -17.57 7.74 -7.23
C GLY A 10 -17.33 6.25 -7.45
N LEU A 11 -16.24 5.68 -6.93
CA LEU A 11 -16.12 4.24 -6.85
C LEU A 11 -17.17 3.71 -5.87
N PRO A 12 -17.91 2.65 -6.24
CA PRO A 12 -18.81 1.98 -5.31
C PRO A 12 -18.03 1.21 -4.25
N GLU A 13 -18.74 0.70 -3.25
CA GLU A 13 -18.15 -0.25 -2.29
C GLU A 13 -17.61 -1.48 -3.02
N VAL A 14 -16.34 -1.80 -2.79
CA VAL A 14 -15.67 -2.95 -3.42
C VAL A 14 -15.93 -4.19 -2.58
N THR A 15 -16.44 -5.23 -3.22
CA THR A 15 -16.70 -6.55 -2.64
C THR A 15 -15.76 -7.59 -3.22
N ARG A 16 -15.83 -8.81 -2.69
CA ARG A 16 -15.07 -9.94 -3.20
C ARG A 16 -15.36 -10.17 -4.69
N ASP A 17 -14.33 -10.51 -5.44
CA ASP A 17 -14.34 -10.78 -6.87
C ASP A 17 -14.74 -9.56 -7.76
N ALA A 18 -14.76 -8.34 -7.18
CA ALA A 18 -15.06 -7.13 -7.93
C ALA A 18 -13.96 -6.83 -8.98
N ASP A 19 -14.38 -6.43 -10.17
CA ASP A 19 -13.49 -5.93 -11.22
C ASP A 19 -13.05 -4.49 -10.92
N ILE A 20 -12.00 -4.35 -10.07
CA ILE A 20 -11.47 -3.03 -9.67
C ILE A 20 -11.12 -2.18 -10.91
N ALA A 21 -10.48 -2.76 -11.91
CA ALA A 21 -10.08 -2.01 -13.11
C ALA A 21 -11.30 -1.49 -13.88
N GLY A 22 -12.38 -2.27 -13.97
CA GLY A 22 -13.65 -1.84 -14.55
C GLY A 22 -14.32 -0.73 -13.75
N LEU A 23 -14.30 -0.84 -12.41
CA LEU A 23 -14.84 0.20 -11.52
C LEU A 23 -14.07 1.52 -11.65
N ILE A 24 -12.74 1.46 -11.71
CA ILE A 24 -11.87 2.63 -11.92
C ILE A 24 -12.16 3.25 -13.29
N ALA A 25 -12.19 2.45 -14.36
CA ALA A 25 -12.44 2.95 -15.71
C ALA A 25 -13.82 3.64 -15.82
N ALA A 26 -14.86 3.05 -15.23
CA ALA A 26 -16.17 3.66 -15.18
C ALA A 26 -16.22 4.96 -14.37
N ALA A 27 -15.46 5.05 -13.29
CA ALA A 27 -15.35 6.27 -12.48
C ALA A 27 -14.61 7.39 -13.24
N VAL A 28 -13.49 7.08 -13.88
CA VAL A 28 -12.71 8.02 -14.70
C VAL A 28 -13.55 8.54 -15.89
N ALA A 29 -14.31 7.67 -16.55
CA ALA A 29 -15.19 8.06 -17.65
C ALA A 29 -16.31 9.01 -17.21
N ARG A 30 -16.89 8.83 -16.00
CA ARG A 30 -17.90 9.75 -15.45
C ARG A 30 -17.36 11.15 -15.16
N GLU A 31 -16.06 11.27 -14.91
CA GLU A 31 -15.39 12.56 -14.71
C GLU A 31 -14.95 13.22 -16.01
N ASP A 32 -15.25 12.61 -17.18
CA ASP A 32 -14.75 13.02 -18.50
C ASP A 32 -13.24 13.22 -18.52
N ARG A 33 -12.53 12.40 -17.77
CA ARG A 33 -11.09 12.48 -17.59
C ARG A 33 -10.36 11.54 -18.56
N ARG A 34 -9.45 12.10 -19.32
CA ARG A 34 -8.54 11.32 -20.15
C ARG A 34 -7.43 10.72 -19.28
N VAL A 35 -7.05 9.49 -19.58
CA VAL A 35 -5.85 8.82 -19.06
C VAL A 35 -4.77 8.90 -20.13
N ASP A 36 -3.58 9.36 -19.72
CA ASP A 36 -2.43 9.50 -20.61
C ASP A 36 -1.41 8.38 -20.36
N GLY A 37 -0.62 8.07 -21.39
CA GLY A 37 0.49 7.13 -21.23
C GLY A 37 1.46 7.60 -20.16
N GLY A 38 1.81 6.71 -19.23
CA GLY A 38 2.68 7.03 -18.10
C GLY A 38 1.96 7.62 -16.87
N ASP A 39 0.62 7.71 -16.88
CA ASP A 39 -0.12 7.98 -15.65
C ASP A 39 0.08 6.83 -14.64
N VAL A 40 0.23 7.17 -13.36
CA VAL A 40 0.40 6.22 -12.26
C VAL A 40 -0.89 6.17 -11.44
N PHE A 41 -1.53 5.01 -11.40
CA PHE A 41 -2.69 4.77 -10.53
C PHE A 41 -2.20 4.34 -9.15
N VAL A 42 -2.51 5.14 -8.12
CA VAL A 42 -2.28 4.79 -6.73
C VAL A 42 -3.57 4.27 -6.15
N VAL A 43 -3.59 2.99 -5.78
CA VAL A 43 -4.77 2.24 -5.37
C VAL A 43 -4.61 1.80 -3.93
N ALA A 44 -5.56 2.15 -3.05
CA ALA A 44 -5.54 1.72 -1.67
C ALA A 44 -5.59 0.19 -1.55
N GLN A 45 -4.69 -0.40 -0.78
CA GLN A 45 -4.61 -1.86 -0.61
C GLN A 45 -5.93 -2.47 -0.16
N LYS A 46 -6.74 -1.73 0.62
CA LYS A 46 -7.98 -2.25 1.18
C LYS A 46 -8.99 -2.69 0.13
N ILE A 47 -9.15 -1.94 -0.98
CA ILE A 47 -10.05 -2.36 -2.05
C ILE A 47 -9.48 -3.56 -2.81
N VAL A 48 -8.16 -3.68 -2.92
CA VAL A 48 -7.49 -4.86 -3.47
C VAL A 48 -7.72 -6.07 -2.57
N SER A 49 -7.48 -5.94 -1.26
CA SER A 49 -7.73 -6.99 -0.28
C SER A 49 -9.18 -7.47 -0.31
N LYS A 50 -10.16 -6.56 -0.37
CA LYS A 50 -11.57 -6.92 -0.49
C LYS A 50 -11.86 -7.71 -1.75
N ALA A 51 -11.42 -7.24 -2.90
CA ALA A 51 -11.66 -7.91 -4.18
C ALA A 51 -10.99 -9.29 -4.24
N GLU A 52 -9.81 -9.44 -3.67
CA GLU A 52 -9.08 -10.72 -3.63
C GLU A 52 -9.55 -11.65 -2.49
N GLY A 53 -10.53 -11.23 -1.69
CA GLY A 53 -11.04 -12.02 -0.58
C GLY A 53 -10.09 -12.14 0.61
N ALA A 54 -9.11 -11.21 0.73
CA ALA A 54 -8.22 -11.10 1.88
C ALA A 54 -8.98 -10.49 3.08
N ILE A 55 -10.06 -11.15 3.47
CA ILE A 55 -11.00 -10.79 4.55
C ILE A 55 -11.12 -11.98 5.49
N VAL A 56 -10.97 -11.75 6.78
CA VAL A 56 -11.09 -12.78 7.81
C VAL A 56 -12.36 -12.54 8.64
N ARG A 57 -13.18 -13.57 8.78
CA ARG A 57 -14.33 -13.60 9.71
C ARG A 57 -13.82 -13.91 11.11
N LEU A 58 -14.08 -13.02 12.05
CA LEU A 58 -13.59 -13.19 13.43
C LEU A 58 -14.28 -14.32 14.20
N ASP A 59 -15.51 -14.67 13.83
CA ASP A 59 -16.22 -15.81 14.44
C ASP A 59 -15.60 -17.18 14.11
N ALA A 60 -14.81 -17.26 13.04
CA ALA A 60 -14.05 -18.46 12.66
C ALA A 60 -12.63 -18.47 13.24
N VAL A 61 -12.24 -17.47 14.03
CA VAL A 61 -10.90 -17.37 14.63
C VAL A 61 -10.92 -17.87 16.07
N THR A 62 -10.13 -18.88 16.35
CA THR A 62 -9.86 -19.34 17.73
C THR A 62 -8.53 -18.69 18.18
N PRO A 63 -8.57 -17.79 19.20
CA PRO A 63 -7.36 -17.15 19.70
C PRO A 63 -6.46 -18.14 20.43
N SER A 64 -5.16 -17.99 20.25
CA SER A 64 -4.15 -18.65 21.06
C SER A 64 -4.12 -18.11 22.50
N PRO A 65 -3.55 -18.85 23.47
CA PRO A 65 -3.38 -18.34 24.83
C PRO A 65 -2.63 -17.01 24.89
N MET A 66 -1.59 -16.84 24.08
CA MET A 66 -0.81 -15.59 23.99
C MET A 66 -1.67 -14.44 23.47
N ALA A 67 -2.45 -14.65 22.39
CA ALA A 67 -3.36 -13.63 21.86
C ALA A 67 -4.43 -13.25 22.89
N THR A 68 -4.96 -14.21 23.61
CA THR A 68 -5.96 -13.99 24.66
C THR A 68 -5.38 -13.18 25.82
N GLN A 69 -4.21 -13.58 26.33
CA GLN A 69 -3.55 -12.88 27.42
C GLN A 69 -3.28 -11.42 27.06
N TRP A 70 -2.63 -11.17 25.93
CA TRP A 70 -2.28 -9.82 25.50
C TRP A 70 -3.53 -8.96 25.26
N ALA A 71 -4.57 -9.55 24.68
CA ALA A 71 -5.83 -8.84 24.44
C ALA A 71 -6.52 -8.39 25.73
N VAL A 72 -6.52 -9.24 26.76
CA VAL A 72 -7.07 -8.89 28.09
C VAL A 72 -6.31 -7.75 28.73
N GLU A 73 -4.97 -7.80 28.71
CA GLU A 73 -4.09 -6.78 29.29
C GLU A 73 -4.26 -5.41 28.61
N HIS A 74 -4.61 -5.36 27.32
CA HIS A 74 -4.65 -4.15 26.52
C HIS A 74 -6.06 -3.78 26.00
N GLY A 75 -7.11 -4.46 26.48
CA GLY A 75 -8.50 -4.15 26.09
C GLY A 75 -8.77 -4.35 24.58
N LYS A 76 -8.16 -5.34 23.96
CA LYS A 76 -8.32 -5.67 22.54
C LYS A 76 -9.20 -6.91 22.31
N ASP A 77 -9.63 -7.10 21.06
CA ASP A 77 -10.27 -8.36 20.66
C ASP A 77 -9.20 -9.42 20.40
N ALA A 78 -9.21 -10.50 21.19
CA ALA A 78 -8.23 -11.57 21.08
C ALA A 78 -8.19 -12.23 19.69
N ARG A 79 -9.32 -12.23 18.97
CA ARG A 79 -9.41 -12.79 17.61
C ARG A 79 -8.65 -11.92 16.61
N ILE A 80 -8.72 -10.58 16.76
CA ILE A 80 -7.92 -9.65 15.93
C ILE A 80 -6.44 -9.83 16.22
N VAL A 81 -6.05 -9.94 17.49
CA VAL A 81 -4.66 -10.21 17.90
C VAL A 81 -4.15 -11.50 17.29
N GLU A 82 -4.97 -12.55 17.30
CA GLU A 82 -4.63 -13.82 16.67
C GLU A 82 -4.41 -13.68 15.16
N VAL A 83 -5.26 -12.92 14.46
CA VAL A 83 -5.08 -12.65 13.02
C VAL A 83 -3.77 -11.91 12.78
N ILE A 84 -3.44 -10.91 13.62
CA ILE A 84 -2.16 -10.18 13.53
C ILE A 84 -0.99 -11.16 13.67
N PHE A 85 -1.03 -12.07 14.64
CA PHE A 85 0.02 -13.08 14.81
C PHE A 85 0.16 -14.00 13.59
N ARG A 86 -0.95 -14.44 13.00
CA ARG A 86 -0.95 -15.28 11.79
C ARG A 86 -0.39 -14.57 10.56
N GLU A 87 -0.60 -13.25 10.46
CA GLU A 87 -0.07 -12.41 9.35
C GLU A 87 1.37 -11.95 9.59
N SER A 88 1.90 -12.19 10.80
CA SER A 88 3.25 -11.78 11.19
C SER A 88 4.25 -12.92 10.94
N ARG A 89 5.38 -12.57 10.34
CA ARG A 89 6.60 -13.40 10.36
C ARG A 89 7.30 -13.30 11.71
N ARG A 90 7.27 -12.11 12.31
CA ARG A 90 7.92 -11.79 13.57
C ARG A 90 7.23 -10.59 14.22
N ILE A 91 7.08 -10.63 15.53
CA ILE A 91 6.71 -9.44 16.31
C ILE A 91 7.98 -8.65 16.62
N VAL A 92 8.00 -7.40 16.20
CA VAL A 92 9.12 -6.47 16.41
C VAL A 92 8.98 -5.78 17.75
N ARG A 93 7.75 -5.35 18.09
CA ARG A 93 7.47 -4.69 19.37
C ARG A 93 6.01 -4.89 19.77
N MET A 94 5.79 -5.12 21.04
CA MET A 94 4.48 -5.14 21.70
C MET A 94 4.56 -4.19 22.89
N ASP A 95 3.91 -3.04 22.77
CA ASP A 95 3.97 -2.01 23.82
C ASP A 95 2.77 -1.05 23.68
N ARG A 96 2.19 -0.62 24.81
CA ARG A 96 1.15 0.42 24.85
C ARG A 96 0.03 0.22 23.84
N ASP A 97 -0.59 -0.92 23.77
CA ASP A 97 -1.70 -1.24 22.86
C ASP A 97 -1.34 -1.30 21.36
N ILE A 98 -0.06 -1.24 21.01
CA ILE A 98 0.44 -1.30 19.64
C ILE A 98 1.26 -2.56 19.43
N LEU A 99 0.94 -3.29 18.36
CA LEU A 99 1.72 -4.39 17.83
C LEU A 99 2.45 -3.92 16.58
N ILE A 100 3.77 -3.81 16.65
CA ILE A 100 4.61 -3.63 15.45
C ILE A 100 5.10 -5.00 15.02
N ALA A 101 4.79 -5.38 13.83
CA ALA A 101 5.12 -6.69 13.29
C ALA A 101 5.78 -6.60 11.93
N GLU A 102 6.64 -7.57 11.67
CA GLU A 102 7.13 -7.85 10.32
C GLU A 102 6.15 -8.81 9.65
N THR A 103 5.55 -8.39 8.56
CA THR A 103 4.63 -9.20 7.76
C THR A 103 5.37 -10.30 6.99
N ARG A 104 4.63 -11.26 6.42
CA ARG A 104 5.19 -12.27 5.52
C ARG A 104 5.87 -11.68 4.28
N HIS A 105 5.47 -10.45 3.88
CA HIS A 105 6.06 -9.70 2.76
C HIS A 105 7.37 -9.00 3.13
N GLY A 106 7.69 -8.89 4.44
CA GLY A 106 8.85 -8.17 4.95
C GLY A 106 8.57 -6.72 5.37
N PHE A 107 7.33 -6.24 5.23
CA PHE A 107 6.95 -4.90 5.73
C PHE A 107 6.94 -4.89 7.26
N VAL A 108 7.50 -3.85 7.86
CA VAL A 108 7.41 -3.62 9.30
C VAL A 108 6.38 -2.52 9.57
N CYS A 109 5.24 -2.89 10.11
CA CYS A 109 4.12 -1.98 10.31
C CYS A 109 3.27 -2.33 11.54
N ALA A 110 2.36 -1.43 11.89
CA ALA A 110 1.41 -1.69 12.96
C ALA A 110 0.42 -2.80 12.57
N ASN A 111 0.16 -3.69 13.51
CA ASN A 111 -0.84 -4.76 13.39
C ASN A 111 -0.68 -5.66 12.15
N ALA A 112 0.53 -5.80 11.61
CA ALA A 112 0.81 -6.52 10.35
C ALA A 112 -0.11 -6.13 9.19
N GLY A 113 -0.62 -4.89 9.14
CA GLY A 113 -1.57 -4.43 8.14
C GLY A 113 -3.01 -4.95 8.33
N VAL A 114 -3.31 -5.61 9.44
CA VAL A 114 -4.68 -6.05 9.79
C VAL A 114 -5.52 -4.82 10.16
N ASP A 115 -6.65 -4.61 9.48
CA ASP A 115 -7.50 -3.44 9.66
C ASP A 115 -8.99 -3.82 9.75
N ALA A 116 -9.66 -3.33 10.79
CA ALA A 116 -11.10 -3.50 11.01
C ALA A 116 -11.93 -2.32 10.47
N SER A 117 -11.28 -1.29 9.91
CA SER A 117 -12.01 -0.13 9.37
C SER A 117 -12.58 -0.40 7.98
N ASN A 118 -13.75 0.19 7.67
CA ASN A 118 -14.42 0.05 6.37
C ASN A 118 -14.71 -1.41 5.95
N VAL A 119 -14.94 -2.29 6.91
CA VAL A 119 -15.47 -3.64 6.74
C VAL A 119 -16.67 -3.83 7.68
N PRO A 120 -17.59 -4.77 7.40
CA PRO A 120 -18.70 -5.08 8.32
C PRO A 120 -18.18 -5.48 9.70
N PRO A 121 -18.95 -5.21 10.78
CA PRO A 121 -18.60 -5.73 12.11
C PRO A 121 -18.37 -7.24 12.10
N GLY A 122 -17.35 -7.70 12.82
CA GLY A 122 -16.97 -9.11 12.85
C GLY A 122 -16.01 -9.55 11.72
N PHE A 123 -15.54 -8.62 10.91
CA PHE A 123 -14.54 -8.88 9.86
C PHE A 123 -13.33 -7.97 10.01
N VAL A 124 -12.20 -8.44 9.50
CA VAL A 124 -10.99 -7.62 9.30
C VAL A 124 -10.42 -7.90 7.91
N THR A 125 -9.74 -6.92 7.32
CA THR A 125 -8.91 -7.12 6.13
C THR A 125 -7.48 -7.45 6.55
N VAL A 126 -6.83 -8.26 5.73
CA VAL A 126 -5.38 -8.49 5.76
C VAL A 126 -4.77 -7.98 4.45
N LEU A 127 -3.46 -7.85 4.38
CA LEU A 127 -2.80 -7.42 3.14
C LEU A 127 -3.03 -8.43 2.00
N PRO A 128 -3.01 -7.99 0.73
CA PRO A 128 -3.03 -8.90 -0.40
C PRO A 128 -1.89 -9.93 -0.29
N ALA A 129 -2.12 -11.16 -0.72
CA ALA A 129 -1.12 -12.23 -0.60
C ALA A 129 0.20 -11.89 -1.33
N ASP A 130 0.10 -11.21 -2.46
CA ASP A 130 1.22 -10.70 -3.24
C ASP A 130 0.83 -9.33 -3.83
N PRO A 131 1.20 -8.22 -3.15
CA PRO A 131 0.85 -6.87 -3.61
C PRO A 131 1.43 -6.50 -4.98
N ASP A 132 2.62 -7.02 -5.33
CA ASP A 132 3.24 -6.77 -6.64
C ASP A 132 2.47 -7.48 -7.76
N ALA A 133 2.09 -8.74 -7.56
CA ALA A 133 1.24 -9.45 -8.49
C ALA A 133 -0.15 -8.79 -8.64
N SER A 134 -0.70 -8.25 -7.57
CA SER A 134 -1.95 -7.48 -7.60
C SER A 134 -1.81 -6.19 -8.41
N ALA A 135 -0.71 -5.45 -8.20
CA ALA A 135 -0.39 -4.25 -8.96
C ALA A 135 -0.24 -4.56 -10.47
N GLU A 136 0.44 -5.66 -10.81
CA GLU A 136 0.65 -6.06 -12.21
C GLU A 136 -0.66 -6.46 -12.90
N ARG A 137 -1.54 -7.21 -12.21
CA ARG A 137 -2.88 -7.54 -12.75
C ARG A 137 -3.70 -6.28 -13.01
N LEU A 138 -3.72 -5.35 -12.07
CA LEU A 138 -4.41 -4.08 -12.23
C LEU A 138 -3.82 -3.24 -13.35
N ARG A 139 -2.48 -3.16 -13.45
CA ARG A 139 -1.78 -2.46 -14.52
C ARG A 139 -2.17 -2.99 -15.89
N GLY A 140 -2.12 -4.30 -16.08
CA GLY A 140 -2.50 -4.93 -17.35
C GLY A 140 -3.96 -4.66 -17.73
N ALA A 141 -4.87 -4.81 -16.77
CA ALA A 141 -6.29 -4.56 -16.98
C ALA A 141 -6.61 -3.08 -17.29
N LEU A 142 -6.00 -2.14 -16.57
CA LEU A 142 -6.17 -0.70 -16.80
C LEU A 142 -5.55 -0.27 -18.13
N SER A 143 -4.33 -0.73 -18.46
CA SER A 143 -3.69 -0.43 -19.74
C SER A 143 -4.52 -0.90 -20.93
N THR A 144 -5.12 -2.08 -20.82
CA THR A 144 -6.04 -2.61 -21.86
C THR A 144 -7.29 -1.74 -21.99
N ARG A 145 -7.91 -1.34 -20.87
CA ARG A 145 -9.16 -0.56 -20.88
C ARG A 145 -8.97 0.86 -21.40
N PHE A 146 -7.85 1.48 -21.07
CA PHE A 146 -7.55 2.86 -21.51
C PHE A 146 -6.81 2.91 -22.86
N GLY A 147 -6.36 1.78 -23.40
CA GLY A 147 -5.63 1.72 -24.68
C GLY A 147 -4.25 2.37 -24.61
N THR A 148 -3.70 2.56 -23.40
CA THR A 148 -2.41 3.20 -23.18
C THR A 148 -1.68 2.57 -21.99
N PRO A 149 -0.35 2.47 -22.00
CA PRO A 149 0.40 1.91 -20.89
C PRO A 149 0.34 2.85 -19.67
N VAL A 150 -0.01 2.28 -18.51
CA VAL A 150 -0.04 2.97 -17.22
C VAL A 150 0.79 2.21 -16.19
N ALA A 151 1.11 2.85 -15.07
CA ALA A 151 1.70 2.20 -13.91
C ALA A 151 0.68 2.09 -12.76
N VAL A 152 0.93 1.18 -11.82
CA VAL A 152 0.08 0.98 -10.63
C VAL A 152 0.94 0.87 -9.39
N ILE A 153 0.52 1.57 -8.33
CA ILE A 153 1.00 1.41 -6.96
C ILE A 153 -0.16 0.94 -6.10
N VAL A 154 -0.01 -0.17 -5.41
CA VAL A 154 -0.89 -0.56 -4.30
C VAL A 154 -0.31 0.02 -3.03
N SER A 155 -1.06 0.88 -2.34
CA SER A 155 -0.55 1.64 -1.19
C SER A 155 -1.31 1.36 0.09
N ASP A 156 -0.63 1.51 1.22
CA ASP A 156 -1.24 1.50 2.56
C ASP A 156 -0.64 2.59 3.45
N THR A 157 -1.33 2.89 4.56
CA THR A 157 -0.95 3.94 5.49
C THR A 157 -0.08 3.38 6.62
N PHE A 158 1.18 3.80 6.69
CA PHE A 158 2.12 3.36 7.73
C PHE A 158 2.47 4.47 8.72
N GLY A 159 2.69 4.08 9.98
CA GLY A 159 3.35 4.91 10.97
C GLY A 159 4.83 5.13 10.62
N ARG A 160 5.38 6.21 11.13
CA ARG A 160 6.78 6.57 10.90
C ARG A 160 7.56 6.58 12.20
N PRO A 161 8.67 5.83 12.34
CA PRO A 161 9.55 5.94 13.50
C PRO A 161 10.02 7.38 13.70
N TRP A 162 9.99 7.85 14.96
CA TRP A 162 10.48 9.17 15.41
C TRP A 162 9.83 10.40 14.75
N ARG A 163 8.72 10.25 14.07
CA ARG A 163 7.97 11.36 13.49
C ARG A 163 6.48 11.20 13.74
N GLU A 164 5.80 12.28 14.05
CA GLU A 164 4.35 12.31 14.15
C GLU A 164 3.69 12.17 12.77
N GLY A 165 2.48 11.63 12.78
CA GLY A 165 1.68 11.40 11.59
C GLY A 165 2.03 10.11 10.85
N VAL A 166 1.11 9.68 10.04
CA VAL A 166 1.22 8.53 9.15
C VAL A 166 1.39 9.00 7.71
N VAL A 167 1.87 8.16 6.82
CA VAL A 167 1.94 8.42 5.37
C VAL A 167 1.58 7.16 4.61
N ASN A 168 1.09 7.32 3.38
CA ASN A 168 0.97 6.18 2.49
C ASN A 168 2.35 5.79 1.95
N VAL A 169 2.57 4.48 1.89
CA VAL A 169 3.73 3.84 1.31
C VAL A 169 3.30 2.82 0.26
N ALA A 170 4.17 2.52 -0.70
CA ALA A 170 3.93 1.52 -1.71
C ALA A 170 4.16 0.11 -1.15
N LEU A 171 3.17 -0.76 -1.27
CA LEU A 171 3.27 -2.19 -0.95
C LEU A 171 3.55 -3.00 -2.20
N GLY A 172 2.89 -2.67 -3.31
CA GLY A 172 3.07 -3.32 -4.59
C GLY A 172 3.23 -2.29 -5.70
N VAL A 173 4.09 -2.56 -6.66
CA VAL A 173 4.41 -1.65 -7.76
C VAL A 173 4.47 -2.42 -9.08
N ALA A 174 3.90 -1.83 -10.13
CA ALA A 174 3.99 -2.38 -11.47
C ALA A 174 4.09 -1.26 -12.51
N GLY A 175 4.98 -1.42 -13.49
CA GLY A 175 5.18 -0.45 -14.56
C GLY A 175 5.94 0.82 -14.15
N LEU A 176 6.55 0.83 -12.97
CA LEU A 176 7.25 1.96 -12.37
C LEU A 176 8.59 1.52 -11.78
N GLN A 177 9.63 2.35 -11.91
CA GLN A 177 10.88 2.23 -11.17
C GLN A 177 10.65 2.76 -9.75
N PRO A 178 10.63 1.93 -8.69
CA PRO A 178 10.26 2.39 -7.36
C PRO A 178 11.34 3.21 -6.66
N LEU A 179 12.58 3.03 -7.06
CA LEU A 179 13.76 3.69 -6.48
C LEU A 179 14.52 4.48 -7.55
N LEU A 180 14.92 5.69 -7.23
CA LEU A 180 15.83 6.49 -8.02
C LEU A 180 17.20 6.52 -7.34
N ASP A 181 18.15 5.85 -7.95
CA ASP A 181 19.51 5.68 -7.40
C ASP A 181 20.46 6.75 -7.94
N TYR A 182 20.88 7.67 -7.07
CA TYR A 182 21.85 8.72 -7.36
C TYR A 182 23.28 8.32 -7.01
N ARG A 183 23.52 7.13 -6.49
CA ARG A 183 24.87 6.67 -6.14
C ARG A 183 25.74 6.63 -7.39
N GLY A 184 26.94 7.22 -7.26
CA GLY A 184 27.88 7.33 -8.38
C GLY A 184 27.71 8.58 -9.23
N THR A 185 26.60 9.30 -9.13
CA THR A 185 26.46 10.64 -9.75
C THR A 185 27.24 11.69 -8.96
N VAL A 186 27.41 12.89 -9.52
CA VAL A 186 28.08 13.99 -8.85
C VAL A 186 27.11 15.12 -8.52
N ASP A 187 27.33 15.79 -7.39
CA ASP A 187 26.60 16.99 -7.03
C ASP A 187 27.09 18.22 -7.81
N SER A 188 26.50 19.39 -7.57
CA SER A 188 26.85 20.65 -8.24
C SER A 188 28.28 21.14 -7.97
N PHE A 189 28.98 20.54 -7.00
CA PHE A 189 30.37 20.84 -6.64
C PHE A 189 31.35 19.74 -7.05
N GLY A 190 30.88 18.76 -7.85
CA GLY A 190 31.68 17.63 -8.33
C GLY A 190 31.95 16.54 -7.30
N ARG A 191 31.25 16.51 -6.15
CA ARG A 191 31.37 15.42 -5.15
C ARG A 191 30.49 14.25 -5.55
N ARG A 192 31.06 13.06 -5.54
CA ARG A 192 30.32 11.83 -5.83
C ARG A 192 29.34 11.49 -4.70
N LEU A 193 28.07 11.30 -5.05
CA LEU A 193 27.04 10.80 -4.13
C LEU A 193 27.25 9.30 -3.89
N THR A 194 27.25 8.89 -2.63
CA THR A 194 27.57 7.50 -2.24
C THR A 194 26.40 6.73 -1.63
N SER A 195 25.37 7.43 -1.14
CA SER A 195 24.29 6.82 -0.36
C SER A 195 22.88 7.25 -0.76
N THR A 196 22.72 8.21 -1.67
CA THR A 196 21.43 8.81 -1.99
C THR A 196 20.63 7.91 -2.91
N VAL A 197 19.52 7.38 -2.38
CA VAL A 197 18.48 6.65 -3.12
C VAL A 197 17.14 7.20 -2.69
N ILE A 198 16.29 7.58 -3.63
CA ILE A 198 14.97 8.16 -3.38
C ILE A 198 13.91 7.08 -3.62
N ALA A 199 12.98 6.92 -2.68
CA ALA A 199 11.86 5.99 -2.76
C ALA A 199 10.69 6.65 -3.53
N VAL A 200 10.82 6.77 -4.85
CA VAL A 200 9.86 7.47 -5.71
C VAL A 200 8.45 6.92 -5.56
N ALA A 201 8.28 5.61 -5.46
CA ALA A 201 6.96 5.01 -5.31
C ALA A 201 6.29 5.41 -3.98
N ASP A 202 7.06 5.55 -2.89
CA ASP A 202 6.52 6.02 -1.60
C ASP A 202 6.16 7.52 -1.66
N GLU A 203 6.97 8.33 -2.34
CA GLU A 203 6.64 9.76 -2.54
C GLU A 203 5.36 9.95 -3.35
N LEU A 204 5.15 9.16 -4.41
CA LEU A 204 3.91 9.18 -5.20
C LEU A 204 2.72 8.65 -4.39
N ALA A 205 2.90 7.61 -3.58
CA ALA A 205 1.88 7.10 -2.68
C ALA A 205 1.48 8.14 -1.63
N GLY A 206 2.46 8.82 -1.02
CA GLY A 206 2.24 9.90 -0.06
C GLY A 206 1.54 11.11 -0.70
N ALA A 207 1.94 11.52 -1.90
CA ALA A 207 1.28 12.61 -2.64
C ALA A 207 -0.18 12.27 -2.97
N ALA A 208 -0.46 11.01 -3.35
CA ALA A 208 -1.81 10.54 -3.64
C ALA A 208 -2.73 10.62 -2.41
N GLU A 209 -2.23 10.36 -1.19
CA GLU A 209 -3.03 10.43 0.03
C GLU A 209 -3.60 11.85 0.28
N ILE A 210 -2.87 12.89 -0.11
CA ILE A 210 -3.33 14.28 0.08
C ILE A 210 -4.67 14.53 -0.61
N VAL A 211 -4.91 13.92 -1.77
CA VAL A 211 -6.14 14.08 -2.55
C VAL A 211 -7.19 13.01 -2.23
N THR A 212 -6.80 11.77 -1.91
CA THR A 212 -7.72 10.69 -1.60
C THR A 212 -8.36 10.83 -0.22
N ARG A 213 -7.62 11.32 0.76
CA ARG A 213 -8.06 11.56 2.14
C ARG A 213 -8.68 10.32 2.82
N LYS A 214 -8.34 10.06 4.06
CA LYS A 214 -8.74 8.85 4.80
C LYS A 214 -10.26 8.60 4.85
N ALA A 215 -11.08 9.66 4.92
CA ALA A 215 -12.52 9.58 5.12
C ALA A 215 -13.37 10.00 3.90
N ALA A 216 -12.76 10.27 2.75
CA ALA A 216 -13.47 10.78 1.57
C ALA A 216 -14.13 9.70 0.71
N GLY A 217 -13.87 8.41 0.97
CA GLY A 217 -14.37 7.32 0.15
C GLY A 217 -13.77 7.27 -1.26
N THR A 218 -12.59 7.85 -1.43
CA THR A 218 -11.85 7.91 -2.71
C THR A 218 -10.59 7.06 -2.64
N PRO A 219 -10.68 5.73 -2.85
CA PRO A 219 -9.56 4.82 -2.64
C PRO A 219 -8.54 4.78 -3.79
N VAL A 220 -8.69 5.64 -4.79
CA VAL A 220 -7.82 5.68 -5.98
C VAL A 220 -7.45 7.11 -6.32
N ALA A 221 -6.18 7.34 -6.64
CA ALA A 221 -5.71 8.57 -7.26
C ALA A 221 -4.94 8.27 -8.55
N ILE A 222 -4.82 9.26 -9.41
CA ILE A 222 -3.96 9.24 -10.59
C ILE A 222 -2.90 10.32 -10.40
N VAL A 223 -1.63 9.95 -10.62
CA VAL A 223 -0.50 10.87 -10.67
C VAL A 223 -0.04 10.96 -12.12
N ARG A 224 -0.12 12.16 -12.68
CA ARG A 224 0.32 12.50 -14.04
C ARG A 224 1.62 13.27 -14.00
N GLY A 225 2.47 13.10 -15.00
CA GLY A 225 3.78 13.74 -15.10
C GLY A 225 4.92 12.87 -14.55
N ALA A 226 4.63 11.60 -14.23
CA ALA A 226 5.59 10.65 -13.69
C ALA A 226 6.31 9.81 -14.77
N ALA A 227 6.28 10.24 -16.03
CA ALA A 227 6.78 9.46 -17.16
C ALA A 227 8.26 9.08 -17.06
N ASP A 228 9.09 9.92 -16.42
CA ASP A 228 10.52 9.66 -16.25
C ASP A 228 10.81 8.46 -15.36
N TRP A 229 9.84 8.02 -14.57
CA TRP A 229 9.98 6.87 -13.66
C TRP A 229 9.25 5.61 -14.16
N ILE A 230 8.62 5.68 -15.33
CA ILE A 230 8.02 4.49 -15.94
C ILE A 230 9.11 3.48 -16.28
N GLY A 231 8.94 2.24 -15.83
CA GLY A 231 9.95 1.21 -15.98
C GLY A 231 9.53 -0.11 -15.33
N GLN A 232 10.53 -0.95 -15.09
CA GLN A 232 10.30 -2.22 -14.41
C GLN A 232 10.77 -2.12 -12.96
N GLY A 233 9.92 -2.53 -12.03
CA GLY A 233 10.22 -2.58 -10.62
C GLY A 233 9.08 -3.18 -9.84
N THR A 234 9.33 -3.47 -8.57
CA THR A 234 8.38 -4.08 -7.64
C THR A 234 8.42 -3.35 -6.30
N GLY A 235 7.34 -3.39 -5.52
CA GLY A 235 7.29 -2.86 -4.16
C GLY A 235 8.28 -3.55 -3.23
N ARG A 236 8.62 -4.81 -3.52
CA ARG A 236 9.62 -5.56 -2.77
C ARG A 236 11.00 -4.88 -2.77
N MET A 237 11.34 -4.11 -3.81
CA MET A 237 12.61 -3.36 -3.87
C MET A 237 12.72 -2.26 -2.81
N LEU A 238 11.59 -1.82 -2.24
CA LEU A 238 11.53 -0.82 -1.16
C LEU A 238 11.79 -1.44 0.23
N VAL A 239 11.66 -2.76 0.35
CA VAL A 239 11.92 -3.46 1.61
C VAL A 239 13.43 -3.52 1.85
N ARG A 240 13.87 -2.95 2.98
CA ARG A 240 15.29 -2.95 3.34
C ARG A 240 15.78 -4.37 3.60
N ASP A 241 16.93 -4.71 3.06
CA ASP A 241 17.62 -5.96 3.38
C ASP A 241 17.91 -6.01 4.90
N PRO A 242 17.57 -7.12 5.59
CA PRO A 242 17.87 -7.29 7.01
C PRO A 242 19.33 -7.05 7.39
N GLU A 243 20.29 -7.36 6.52
CA GLU A 243 21.71 -7.12 6.76
C GLU A 243 22.07 -5.63 6.79
N HIS A 244 21.25 -4.77 6.19
CA HIS A 244 21.42 -3.32 6.15
C HIS A 244 20.47 -2.57 7.08
N ASP A 245 19.68 -3.32 7.89
CA ASP A 245 18.71 -2.71 8.80
C ASP A 245 19.36 -2.36 10.15
N LEU A 246 19.47 -1.06 10.42
CA LEU A 246 20.05 -0.54 11.67
C LEU A 246 19.05 -0.51 12.84
N PHE A 247 17.79 -0.92 12.64
CA PHE A 247 16.71 -0.78 13.60
C PHE A 247 16.13 -2.14 14.06
N ARG A 248 16.74 -3.23 13.68
CA ARG A 248 16.40 -4.60 14.10
C ARG A 248 17.29 -5.09 15.21
#